data_24ff3e3751784f7cb8f9c3fbd0f87320
#
_entry.id   24ff3e3751784f7cb8f9c3fbd0f87320
#
_cell.length_a   1.000
_cell.length_b   1.000
_cell.length_c   1.000
_cell.angle_alpha   90.00
_cell.angle_beta   90.00
_cell.angle_gamma   90.00
#
_symmetry.space_group_name_H-M   'P 1'
#
loop_
_entity.id
_entity.type
_entity.pdbx_description
1 polymer ?
#
loop_
_entity_poly.entity_id
_entity_poly.type
_entity_poly.pdbx_seq_one_letter_code
_entity_poly.pdbx_strand_id
1 'polypeptide(L)'
;MRKRNLHRLFAWLALVAASAMIATMSSAQAPAPPAAAPALPPLPQMPPSLVPVHVVDLMTAEGSAVFGAQWKTIEAKIVEVPAIANALPEYKTTYDIKPHAGEAGFDDSSWPAIDATGLAARRGGGKVSFIWYRTVLTMPAKIGNFETIDAKAVLTAYVDDYAEVWINGQMPRRSGYPSPATIQGLNMPNRVVLADAVKPGDKFQIAIFGINGPISVAPENFVWFRAAKVEFFR
;
A
#
# COMPACT_ATOMS: atom_id res chain seq x y z
N MET A 1 47.84 27.01 -58.79
CA MET A 1 47.22 27.38 -60.12
C MET A 1 45.78 27.77 -59.82
N ARG A 2 45.46 29.08 -59.88
CA ARG A 2 44.72 29.84 -60.90
C ARG A 2 43.26 29.21 -61.08
N LYS A 3 42.16 29.94 -61.01
CA LYS A 3 41.73 31.35 -61.24
C LYS A 3 40.32 31.48 -60.60
N ARG A 4 39.90 32.46 -59.83
CA ARG A 4 39.34 33.79 -60.12
C ARG A 4 38.39 33.86 -61.32
N ASN A 5 37.15 34.27 -61.05
CA ASN A 5 36.34 35.32 -61.73
C ASN A 5 34.92 35.24 -61.19
N LEU A 6 34.31 36.16 -60.59
CA LEU A 6 33.97 37.60 -60.74
C LEU A 6 32.86 37.82 -61.81
N HIS A 7 31.86 38.57 -61.38
CA HIS A 7 30.79 39.35 -62.12
C HIS A 7 29.50 38.57 -62.47
N ARG A 8 28.29 39.09 -62.38
CA ARG A 8 27.81 40.49 -62.40
C ARG A 8 26.36 40.55 -61.84
N LEU A 9 26.06 41.71 -61.21
CA LEU A 9 24.76 42.33 -61.03
C LEU A 9 23.78 42.12 -62.19
N PHE A 10 22.49 41.96 -61.85
CA PHE A 10 21.38 42.65 -62.51
C PHE A 10 20.26 42.88 -61.49
N ALA A 11 19.95 44.16 -61.30
CA ALA A 11 18.77 44.63 -60.60
C ALA A 11 17.59 44.62 -61.60
N TRP A 12 16.43 44.10 -61.14
CA TRP A 12 15.17 44.46 -61.71
C TRP A 12 14.18 44.75 -60.60
N LEU A 13 13.70 46.00 -60.56
CA LEU A 13 12.48 46.41 -59.86
C LEU A 13 11.28 45.75 -60.52
N ALA A 14 10.45 45.09 -59.69
CA ALA A 14 9.08 44.83 -60.06
C ALA A 14 8.20 45.15 -58.85
N LEU A 15 7.43 46.20 -59.00
CA LEU A 15 6.36 46.66 -58.15
C LEU A 15 5.19 45.64 -58.28
N VAL A 16 4.79 44.98 -57.19
CA VAL A 16 3.55 44.24 -57.21
C VAL A 16 2.79 44.50 -55.92
N ALA A 17 1.52 44.78 -56.11
CA ALA A 17 0.52 45.23 -55.20
C ALA A 17 0.40 44.35 -53.92
N ALA A 18 0.26 45.01 -52.82
CA ALA A 18 -0.13 44.40 -51.54
C ALA A 18 -1.63 44.04 -51.59
N SER A 19 -1.95 42.76 -51.77
CA SER A 19 -3.27 42.21 -51.42
C SER A 19 -3.21 41.75 -49.98
N ALA A 20 -3.82 42.54 -49.09
CA ALA A 20 -4.01 42.16 -47.71
C ALA A 20 -5.04 41.00 -47.62
N MET A 21 -4.60 39.77 -47.57
CA MET A 21 -5.40 38.66 -47.08
C MET A 21 -5.42 38.72 -45.56
N ILE A 22 -6.51 39.19 -45.01
CA ILE A 22 -6.85 39.03 -43.60
C ILE A 22 -7.15 37.54 -43.41
N ALA A 23 -6.18 36.78 -42.99
CA ALA A 23 -6.40 35.42 -42.46
C ALA A 23 -7.12 35.57 -41.13
N THR A 24 -8.41 35.31 -41.10
CA THR A 24 -9.15 35.09 -39.87
C THR A 24 -8.58 33.84 -39.23
N MET A 25 -7.68 34.03 -38.26
CA MET A 25 -7.27 32.96 -37.37
C MET A 25 -8.47 32.58 -36.52
N SER A 26 -9.19 31.53 -36.94
CA SER A 26 -10.12 30.84 -36.07
C SER A 26 -9.31 30.34 -34.89
N SER A 27 -9.44 30.99 -33.74
CA SER A 27 -8.87 30.51 -32.47
C SER A 27 -9.58 29.20 -32.16
N ALA A 28 -8.96 28.08 -32.49
CA ALA A 28 -9.38 26.79 -31.99
C ALA A 28 -9.33 26.88 -30.46
N GLN A 29 -10.50 26.95 -29.85
CA GLN A 29 -10.63 26.94 -28.39
C GLN A 29 -10.08 25.62 -27.91
N ALA A 30 -9.07 25.69 -27.04
CA ALA A 30 -8.50 24.50 -26.42
C ALA A 30 -9.64 23.66 -25.79
N PRO A 31 -9.62 22.34 -25.94
CA PRO A 31 -10.64 21.51 -25.32
C PRO A 31 -10.68 21.81 -23.82
N ALA A 32 -11.90 21.98 -23.31
CA ALA A 32 -12.10 22.21 -21.88
C ALA A 32 -11.40 21.08 -21.09
N PRO A 33 -10.72 21.40 -19.99
CA PRO A 33 -10.13 20.36 -19.15
C PRO A 33 -11.22 19.35 -18.77
N PRO A 34 -10.90 18.05 -18.72
CA PRO A 34 -11.87 17.04 -18.34
C PRO A 34 -12.46 17.43 -16.98
N ALA A 35 -13.78 17.30 -16.86
CA ALA A 35 -14.49 17.57 -15.62
C ALA A 35 -13.77 16.84 -14.47
N ALA A 36 -13.45 17.56 -13.41
CA ALA A 36 -12.81 16.96 -12.24
C ALA A 36 -13.65 15.76 -11.79
N ALA A 37 -12.99 14.61 -11.61
CA ALA A 37 -13.65 13.44 -11.07
C ALA A 37 -14.38 13.82 -9.78
N PRO A 38 -15.59 13.31 -9.53
CA PRO A 38 -16.33 13.62 -8.32
C PRO A 38 -15.44 13.33 -7.12
N ALA A 39 -15.31 14.30 -6.21
CA ALA A 39 -14.53 14.14 -5.00
C ALA A 39 -15.03 12.88 -4.26
N LEU A 40 -14.10 11.98 -3.94
CA LEU A 40 -14.43 10.80 -3.14
C LEU A 40 -15.05 11.27 -1.81
N PRO A 41 -16.13 10.63 -1.33
CA PRO A 41 -16.71 10.98 -0.06
C PRO A 41 -15.62 10.93 1.03
N PRO A 42 -15.65 11.86 1.99
CA PRO A 42 -14.67 11.85 3.07
C PRO A 42 -14.72 10.51 3.78
N LEU A 43 -13.55 9.96 4.10
CA LEU A 43 -13.45 8.71 4.85
C LEU A 43 -14.24 8.87 6.15
N PRO A 44 -15.01 7.85 6.59
CA PRO A 44 -15.56 7.84 7.93
C PRO A 44 -14.38 8.01 8.89
N GLN A 45 -14.25 9.20 9.44
CA GLN A 45 -13.26 9.45 10.47
C GLN A 45 -13.71 8.69 11.71
N MET A 46 -12.80 7.98 12.36
CA MET A 46 -13.08 7.53 13.71
C MET A 46 -13.39 8.79 14.53
N PRO A 47 -14.51 8.79 15.29
CA PRO A 47 -14.83 9.92 16.12
C PRO A 47 -13.61 10.31 16.97
N PRO A 48 -13.28 11.58 17.14
CA PRO A 48 -12.11 12.02 17.93
C PRO A 48 -12.14 11.56 19.38
N SER A 49 -13.27 11.06 19.87
CA SER A 49 -13.45 10.47 21.20
C SER A 49 -12.91 9.05 21.36
N LEU A 50 -12.43 8.38 20.29
CA LEU A 50 -11.93 7.02 20.41
C LEU A 50 -10.44 7.02 20.81
N VAL A 51 -10.18 7.41 22.04
CA VAL A 51 -8.91 7.09 22.69
C VAL A 51 -8.97 5.62 23.12
N PRO A 52 -7.98 4.78 22.80
CA PRO A 52 -7.98 3.40 23.27
C PRO A 52 -7.93 3.38 24.80
N VAL A 53 -8.80 2.56 25.40
CA VAL A 53 -8.83 2.37 26.86
C VAL A 53 -7.76 1.39 27.31
N HIS A 54 -7.24 0.57 26.39
CA HIS A 54 -6.14 -0.36 26.64
C HIS A 54 -5.35 -0.58 25.36
N VAL A 55 -4.03 -0.71 25.45
CA VAL A 55 -3.12 -0.93 24.31
C VAL A 55 -2.12 -2.02 24.66
N VAL A 56 -1.94 -2.97 23.76
CA VAL A 56 -0.93 -4.03 23.89
C VAL A 56 0.04 -3.94 22.71
N ASP A 57 1.33 -3.85 23.00
CA ASP A 57 2.38 -3.80 22.00
C ASP A 57 2.82 -5.23 21.64
N LEU A 58 2.50 -5.67 20.44
CA LEU A 58 2.85 -7.00 19.92
C LEU A 58 4.35 -7.14 19.57
N MET A 59 5.12 -6.05 19.62
CA MET A 59 6.56 -6.09 19.39
C MET A 59 7.36 -6.34 20.66
N THR A 60 6.68 -6.54 21.79
CA THR A 60 7.29 -6.97 23.06
C THR A 60 6.99 -8.44 23.33
N ALA A 61 7.87 -9.11 24.07
CA ALA A 61 7.65 -10.49 24.45
C ALA A 61 6.37 -10.65 25.28
N GLU A 62 6.15 -9.75 26.22
CA GLU A 62 4.98 -9.73 27.11
C GLU A 62 3.70 -9.49 26.30
N GLY A 63 3.70 -8.51 25.41
CA GLY A 63 2.53 -8.19 24.61
C GLY A 63 2.15 -9.30 23.63
N SER A 64 3.13 -9.93 22.98
CA SER A 64 2.86 -11.10 22.13
C SER A 64 2.37 -12.29 22.95
N ALA A 65 2.92 -12.53 24.14
CA ALA A 65 2.51 -13.62 25.01
C ALA A 65 1.06 -13.49 25.48
N VAL A 66 0.56 -12.27 25.69
CA VAL A 66 -0.85 -12.00 26.06
C VAL A 66 -1.84 -12.68 25.12
N PHE A 67 -1.53 -12.71 23.81
CA PHE A 67 -2.36 -13.29 22.78
C PHE A 67 -1.91 -14.68 22.32
N GLY A 68 -0.84 -15.23 22.92
CA GLY A 68 -0.20 -16.45 22.43
C GLY A 68 0.38 -16.27 21.02
N ALA A 69 0.73 -15.04 20.65
CA ALA A 69 1.21 -14.72 19.32
C ALA A 69 2.63 -15.23 19.11
N GLN A 70 2.83 -16.00 18.03
CA GLN A 70 4.14 -16.36 17.52
C GLN A 70 4.28 -15.79 16.12
N TRP A 71 5.23 -14.90 15.93
CA TRP A 71 5.49 -14.31 14.64
C TRP A 71 6.34 -15.23 13.77
N LYS A 72 6.01 -15.26 12.49
CA LYS A 72 6.74 -15.94 11.42
C LYS A 72 6.93 -15.01 10.25
N THR A 73 7.99 -15.22 9.47
CA THR A 73 8.32 -14.36 8.34
C THR A 73 8.96 -15.14 7.21
N ILE A 74 8.73 -14.69 5.98
CA ILE A 74 9.42 -15.19 4.79
C ILE A 74 9.50 -14.08 3.74
N GLU A 75 10.52 -14.13 2.89
CA GLU A 75 10.57 -13.31 1.70
C GLU A 75 9.46 -13.71 0.71
N ALA A 76 8.80 -12.72 0.14
CA ALA A 76 7.85 -12.91 -0.93
C ALA A 76 8.48 -12.62 -2.29
N LYS A 77 7.82 -13.10 -3.35
CA LYS A 77 8.17 -12.82 -4.74
C LYS A 77 6.94 -12.29 -5.46
N ILE A 78 7.13 -11.24 -6.23
CA ILE A 78 6.14 -10.78 -7.20
C ILE A 78 6.50 -11.41 -8.53
N VAL A 79 5.54 -12.12 -9.13
CA VAL A 79 5.69 -12.80 -10.40
C VAL A 79 4.64 -12.32 -11.39
N GLU A 80 5.03 -12.14 -12.65
CA GLU A 80 4.09 -11.85 -13.71
C GLU A 80 3.27 -13.09 -14.06
N VAL A 81 1.97 -12.92 -14.17
CA VAL A 81 1.01 -13.98 -14.53
C VAL A 81 0.02 -13.45 -15.58
N PRO A 82 -0.65 -14.32 -16.34
CA PRO A 82 -1.72 -13.91 -17.25
C PRO A 82 -2.79 -13.11 -16.51
N ALA A 83 -3.33 -12.09 -17.17
CA ALA A 83 -4.42 -11.30 -16.61
C ALA A 83 -5.64 -12.18 -16.32
N ILE A 84 -6.36 -11.85 -15.25
CA ILE A 84 -7.61 -12.54 -14.89
C ILE A 84 -8.69 -12.26 -15.93
N ALA A 85 -9.68 -13.17 -16.02
CA ALA A 85 -10.72 -13.15 -17.04
C ALA A 85 -11.54 -11.84 -17.14
N ASN A 86 -11.62 -11.07 -16.07
CA ASN A 86 -12.36 -9.81 -16.00
C ASN A 86 -11.46 -8.56 -16.06
N ALA A 87 -10.19 -8.73 -16.40
CA ALA A 87 -9.30 -7.59 -16.63
C ALA A 87 -9.73 -6.82 -17.89
N LEU A 88 -9.38 -5.54 -17.95
CA LEU A 88 -9.58 -4.76 -19.16
C LEU A 88 -8.83 -5.42 -20.32
N PRO A 89 -9.39 -5.43 -21.55
CA PRO A 89 -8.83 -6.17 -22.69
C PRO A 89 -7.38 -5.79 -23.05
N GLU A 90 -6.97 -4.58 -22.74
CA GLU A 90 -5.61 -4.10 -22.96
C GLU A 90 -4.57 -4.72 -21.99
N TYR A 91 -5.02 -5.21 -20.84
CA TYR A 91 -4.13 -5.86 -19.88
C TYR A 91 -4.05 -7.36 -20.15
N LYS A 92 -2.89 -7.81 -20.60
CA LYS A 92 -2.64 -9.23 -20.90
C LYS A 92 -1.95 -9.96 -19.75
N THR A 93 -1.33 -9.21 -18.88
CA THR A 93 -0.61 -9.72 -17.71
C THR A 93 -0.99 -8.94 -16.46
N THR A 94 -0.81 -9.56 -15.32
CA THR A 94 -0.91 -8.97 -14.00
C THR A 94 0.21 -9.55 -13.12
N TYR A 95 0.21 -9.17 -11.85
CA TYR A 95 1.20 -9.67 -10.91
C TYR A 95 0.53 -10.53 -9.84
N ASP A 96 1.25 -11.55 -9.41
CA ASP A 96 0.89 -12.43 -8.31
C ASP A 96 1.97 -12.39 -7.24
N ILE A 97 1.56 -12.49 -5.98
CA ILE A 97 2.47 -12.47 -4.82
C ILE A 97 2.60 -13.89 -4.29
N LYS A 98 3.80 -14.43 -4.35
CA LYS A 98 4.08 -15.79 -3.85
C LYS A 98 4.99 -15.76 -2.62
N PRO A 99 4.66 -16.58 -1.60
CA PRO A 99 3.47 -17.44 -1.50
C PRO A 99 2.20 -16.64 -1.22
N HIS A 100 1.02 -17.25 -1.39
CA HIS A 100 -0.30 -16.67 -1.13
C HIS A 100 -0.60 -16.62 0.38
N ALA A 101 0.28 -16.04 1.14
CA ALA A 101 0.26 -16.10 2.59
C ALA A 101 -0.85 -15.26 3.25
N GLY A 102 -1.58 -14.46 2.47
CA GLY A 102 -2.80 -13.80 2.92
C GLY A 102 -3.97 -14.75 3.15
N GLU A 103 -3.99 -15.91 2.49
CA GLU A 103 -5.09 -16.88 2.56
C GLU A 103 -5.24 -17.50 3.96
N ALA A 104 -6.50 -17.71 4.38
CA ALA A 104 -6.84 -18.24 5.72
C ALA A 104 -6.26 -19.64 5.98
N GLY A 105 -6.26 -20.49 4.97
CA GLY A 105 -5.76 -21.87 5.07
C GLY A 105 -4.28 -22.04 4.76
N PHE A 106 -3.54 -20.96 4.58
CA PHE A 106 -2.13 -21.05 4.22
C PHE A 106 -1.30 -21.72 5.33
N ASP A 107 -0.56 -22.75 4.97
CA ASP A 107 0.34 -23.47 5.88
C ASP A 107 1.70 -22.76 5.98
N ASP A 108 1.94 -22.14 7.12
CA ASP A 108 3.19 -21.48 7.47
C ASP A 108 4.05 -22.29 8.45
N SER A 109 3.75 -23.60 8.63
CA SER A 109 4.44 -24.45 9.61
C SER A 109 5.96 -24.53 9.40
N SER A 110 6.39 -24.46 8.13
CA SER A 110 7.80 -24.49 7.75
C SER A 110 8.52 -23.15 7.85
N TRP A 111 7.80 -22.07 8.15
CA TRP A 111 8.41 -20.75 8.22
C TRP A 111 9.21 -20.56 9.52
N PRO A 112 10.34 -19.84 9.44
CA PRO A 112 11.08 -19.52 10.64
C PRO A 112 10.25 -18.64 11.57
N ALA A 113 10.18 -19.03 12.84
CA ALA A 113 9.64 -18.19 13.88
C ALA A 113 10.63 -17.07 14.20
N ILE A 114 10.10 -15.91 14.55
CA ILE A 114 10.86 -14.78 15.06
C ILE A 114 10.28 -14.33 16.39
N ASP A 115 11.15 -13.90 17.29
CA ASP A 115 10.71 -13.28 18.52
C ASP A 115 10.00 -11.95 18.26
N ALA A 116 9.10 -11.57 19.13
CA ALA A 116 8.35 -10.32 19.00
C ALA A 116 9.28 -9.10 18.87
N THR A 117 10.32 -9.03 19.67
CA THR A 117 11.35 -7.97 19.58
C THR A 117 12.12 -8.00 18.27
N GLY A 118 12.22 -9.16 17.65
CA GLY A 118 12.84 -9.37 16.35
C GLY A 118 12.03 -8.79 15.17
N LEU A 119 10.75 -8.43 15.37
CA LEU A 119 9.96 -7.76 14.33
C LEU A 119 10.61 -6.48 13.84
N ALA A 120 11.24 -5.72 14.72
CA ALA A 120 11.91 -4.46 14.39
C ALA A 120 13.19 -4.63 13.56
N ALA A 121 13.67 -5.86 13.35
CA ALA A 121 14.82 -6.08 12.49
C ALA A 121 14.48 -5.79 11.03
N ARG A 122 15.35 -5.08 10.33
CA ARG A 122 15.24 -4.85 8.89
C ARG A 122 15.42 -6.15 8.13
N ARG A 123 14.55 -6.41 7.14
CA ARG A 123 14.55 -7.67 6.38
C ARG A 123 14.50 -7.42 4.89
N GLY A 124 15.06 -8.37 4.14
CA GLY A 124 15.01 -8.40 2.69
C GLY A 124 16.38 -8.39 2.03
N GLY A 125 16.38 -8.50 0.71
CA GLY A 125 17.59 -8.62 -0.11
C GLY A 125 18.30 -7.30 -0.40
N GLY A 126 17.83 -6.18 0.11
CA GLY A 126 18.48 -4.87 0.00
C GLY A 126 18.28 -4.09 -1.29
N LYS A 127 17.52 -4.62 -2.27
CA LYS A 127 17.08 -3.84 -3.45
C LYS A 127 15.64 -3.41 -3.28
N VAL A 128 14.71 -4.20 -3.79
CA VAL A 128 13.31 -4.10 -3.43
C VAL A 128 12.98 -5.32 -2.61
N SER A 129 12.41 -5.14 -1.45
CA SER A 129 12.15 -6.23 -0.54
C SER A 129 10.66 -6.41 -0.35
N PHE A 130 10.24 -7.67 -0.39
CA PHE A 130 8.85 -8.09 -0.22
C PHE A 130 8.85 -9.14 0.88
N ILE A 131 8.18 -8.86 1.99
CA ILE A 131 8.21 -9.72 3.18
C ILE A 131 6.80 -10.02 3.64
N TRP A 132 6.52 -11.29 3.87
CA TRP A 132 5.36 -11.72 4.64
C TRP A 132 5.70 -11.84 6.11
N TYR A 133 4.80 -11.33 6.96
CA TYR A 133 4.76 -11.57 8.39
C TYR A 133 3.43 -12.24 8.73
N ARG A 134 3.45 -13.29 9.55
CA ARG A 134 2.24 -13.98 9.96
C ARG A 134 2.24 -14.25 11.46
N THR A 135 1.05 -14.21 12.05
CA THR A 135 0.81 -14.64 13.43
C THR A 135 -0.67 -14.98 13.62
N VAL A 136 -0.98 -15.63 14.73
CA VAL A 136 -2.36 -15.84 15.19
C VAL A 136 -2.50 -15.22 16.57
N LEU A 137 -3.49 -14.36 16.74
CA LEU A 137 -3.86 -13.81 18.04
C LEU A 137 -5.05 -14.58 18.58
N THR A 138 -5.00 -15.00 19.85
CA THR A 138 -6.14 -15.53 20.59
C THR A 138 -6.55 -14.51 21.65
N MET A 139 -7.77 -14.01 21.61
CA MET A 139 -8.24 -12.98 22.54
C MET A 139 -8.40 -13.57 23.94
N PRO A 140 -7.67 -13.09 24.96
CA PRO A 140 -7.86 -13.51 26.34
C PRO A 140 -9.12 -12.87 26.92
N ALA A 141 -9.67 -13.41 28.01
CA ALA A 141 -10.76 -12.79 28.73
C ALA A 141 -10.34 -11.49 29.45
N LYS A 142 -9.08 -11.44 29.87
CA LYS A 142 -8.51 -10.29 30.60
C LYS A 142 -7.08 -10.03 30.19
N ILE A 143 -6.69 -8.75 30.27
CA ILE A 143 -5.30 -8.29 30.13
C ILE A 143 -4.99 -7.44 31.35
N GLY A 144 -4.29 -8.04 32.32
CA GLY A 144 -4.18 -7.44 33.65
C GLY A 144 -5.57 -7.24 34.28
N ASN A 145 -5.94 -6.01 34.58
CA ASN A 145 -7.24 -5.65 35.12
C ASN A 145 -8.27 -5.28 34.03
N PHE A 146 -7.88 -5.31 32.76
CA PHE A 146 -8.79 -4.95 31.67
C PHE A 146 -9.57 -6.18 31.18
N GLU A 147 -10.90 -6.13 31.23
CA GLU A 147 -11.80 -7.12 30.63
C GLU A 147 -11.90 -6.85 29.14
N THR A 148 -11.66 -7.85 28.29
CA THR A 148 -11.69 -7.69 26.83
C THR A 148 -13.07 -7.88 26.23
N ILE A 149 -13.97 -8.57 26.96
CA ILE A 149 -15.32 -8.86 26.47
C ILE A 149 -16.05 -7.59 26.03
N ASP A 150 -16.71 -7.67 24.87
CA ASP A 150 -17.47 -6.59 24.24
C ASP A 150 -16.66 -5.32 23.90
N ALA A 151 -15.35 -5.30 24.11
CA ALA A 151 -14.51 -4.21 23.64
C ALA A 151 -14.32 -4.31 22.13
N LYS A 152 -14.28 -3.19 21.44
CA LYS A 152 -13.79 -3.13 20.05
C LYS A 152 -12.29 -3.30 20.04
N ALA A 153 -11.78 -4.21 19.20
CA ALA A 153 -10.35 -4.43 19.02
C ALA A 153 -9.89 -3.97 17.63
N VAL A 154 -8.83 -3.21 17.60
CA VAL A 154 -8.20 -2.67 16.37
C VAL A 154 -6.73 -3.07 16.35
N LEU A 155 -6.29 -3.69 15.27
CA LEU A 155 -4.86 -3.88 14.97
C LEU A 155 -4.31 -2.61 14.33
N THR A 156 -3.24 -2.09 14.88
CA THR A 156 -2.42 -1.05 14.26
C THR A 156 -1.09 -1.67 13.84
N ALA A 157 -0.82 -1.70 12.54
CA ALA A 157 0.41 -2.19 11.96
C ALA A 157 1.09 -1.08 11.16
N TYR A 158 2.36 -0.83 11.46
CA TYR A 158 3.16 0.18 10.77
C TYR A 158 4.41 -0.47 10.17
N VAL A 159 4.45 -0.52 8.86
CA VAL A 159 5.58 -1.04 8.07
C VAL A 159 6.10 0.08 7.17
N ASP A 160 7.38 0.25 7.13
CA ASP A 160 8.08 1.17 6.25
C ASP A 160 8.45 0.43 4.95
N ASP A 161 7.95 0.83 3.79
CA ASP A 161 7.09 1.98 3.42
C ASP A 161 5.60 1.68 3.48
N TYR A 162 5.19 0.49 3.16
CA TYR A 162 3.87 0.09 2.70
C TYR A 162 3.52 -1.29 3.21
N ALA A 163 2.28 -1.50 3.57
CA ALA A 163 1.78 -2.82 3.95
C ALA A 163 0.36 -3.09 3.50
N GLU A 164 0.10 -4.35 3.21
CA GLU A 164 -1.24 -4.92 3.10
C GLU A 164 -1.49 -5.80 4.32
N VAL A 165 -2.61 -5.58 4.99
CA VAL A 165 -3.00 -6.33 6.19
C VAL A 165 -4.18 -7.23 5.88
N TRP A 166 -4.01 -8.52 6.10
CA TRP A 166 -5.01 -9.56 5.90
C TRP A 166 -5.42 -10.14 7.23
N ILE A 167 -6.74 -10.24 7.45
CA ILE A 167 -7.32 -10.83 8.66
C ILE A 167 -8.20 -12.01 8.25
N ASN A 168 -7.90 -13.20 8.77
CA ASN A 168 -8.63 -14.43 8.46
C ASN A 168 -8.81 -14.68 6.95
N GLY A 169 -7.77 -14.42 6.17
CA GLY A 169 -7.75 -14.61 4.71
C GLY A 169 -8.43 -13.52 3.91
N GLN A 170 -8.83 -12.43 4.54
CA GLN A 170 -9.48 -11.31 3.88
C GLN A 170 -8.69 -10.02 4.12
N MET A 171 -8.53 -9.23 3.06
CA MET A 171 -8.07 -7.86 3.20
C MET A 171 -9.28 -6.98 3.48
N PRO A 172 -9.42 -6.43 4.70
CA PRO A 172 -10.59 -5.65 5.09
C PRO A 172 -10.83 -4.47 4.15
N ARG A 173 -12.09 -4.18 3.88
CA ARG A 173 -12.50 -3.09 2.99
C ARG A 173 -13.24 -2.02 3.79
N ARG A 174 -13.08 -0.78 3.39
CA ARG A 174 -13.94 0.29 3.88
C ARG A 174 -15.31 0.21 3.21
N SER A 175 -16.36 0.42 4.00
CA SER A 175 -17.72 0.54 3.44
C SER A 175 -17.77 1.64 2.38
N GLY A 176 -18.37 1.33 1.23
CA GLY A 176 -18.48 2.26 0.10
C GLY A 176 -17.23 2.38 -0.80
N TYR A 177 -16.14 1.67 -0.50
CA TYR A 177 -14.94 1.67 -1.33
C TYR A 177 -14.75 0.33 -2.03
N PRO A 178 -14.41 0.34 -3.35
CA PRO A 178 -14.20 -0.90 -4.10
C PRO A 178 -12.88 -1.58 -3.74
N SER A 179 -11.89 -0.82 -3.28
CA SER A 179 -10.55 -1.31 -2.93
C SER A 179 -10.39 -1.53 -1.41
N PRO A 180 -9.44 -2.36 -0.98
CA PRO A 180 -9.11 -2.52 0.42
C PRO A 180 -8.77 -1.19 1.07
N ALA A 181 -9.30 -0.97 2.28
CA ALA A 181 -9.08 0.27 3.01
C ALA A 181 -7.83 0.28 3.88
N THR A 182 -7.17 -0.84 3.95
CA THR A 182 -6.00 -1.08 4.84
C THR A 182 -4.66 -0.90 4.13
N ILE A 183 -4.70 -0.47 2.88
CA ILE A 183 -3.49 -0.11 2.16
C ILE A 183 -3.20 1.36 2.45
N GLN A 184 -2.11 1.61 3.13
CA GLN A 184 -1.64 2.96 3.42
C GLN A 184 -0.31 3.18 2.72
N GLY A 185 -0.15 4.38 2.17
CA GLY A 185 1.10 4.79 1.54
C GLY A 185 2.23 5.03 2.54
N LEU A 186 3.28 5.63 2.05
CA LEU A 186 4.53 5.87 2.75
C LEU A 186 4.36 6.23 4.24
N ASN A 187 4.92 5.40 5.08
CA ASN A 187 5.03 5.66 6.52
C ASN A 187 3.70 5.95 7.24
N MET A 188 2.62 5.35 6.79
CA MET A 188 1.30 5.46 7.43
C MET A 188 0.90 4.16 8.12
N PRO A 189 0.39 4.21 9.36
CA PRO A 189 -0.08 3.02 10.04
C PRO A 189 -1.36 2.48 9.40
N ASN A 190 -1.41 1.16 9.19
CA ASN A 190 -2.65 0.47 8.86
C ASN A 190 -3.42 0.17 10.15
N ARG A 191 -4.67 0.63 10.22
CA ARG A 191 -5.57 0.39 11.36
C ARG A 191 -6.74 -0.46 10.89
N VAL A 192 -6.82 -1.67 11.40
CA VAL A 192 -7.77 -2.70 10.97
C VAL A 192 -8.59 -3.17 12.15
N VAL A 193 -9.92 -3.11 12.04
CA VAL A 193 -10.82 -3.66 13.05
C VAL A 193 -10.69 -5.18 13.05
N LEU A 194 -10.31 -5.77 14.18
CA LEU A 194 -10.32 -7.21 14.40
C LEU A 194 -11.73 -7.67 14.80
N ALA A 195 -12.34 -6.96 15.73
CA ALA A 195 -13.71 -7.22 16.19
C ALA A 195 -14.35 -5.91 16.66
N ASP A 196 -15.65 -5.74 16.38
CA ASP A 196 -16.45 -4.66 16.98
C ASP A 196 -16.85 -4.97 18.41
N ALA A 197 -16.93 -6.25 18.78
CA ALA A 197 -17.17 -6.77 20.12
C ALA A 197 -16.39 -8.07 20.31
N VAL A 198 -15.31 -8.01 21.07
CA VAL A 198 -14.44 -9.16 21.34
C VAL A 198 -15.16 -10.20 22.18
N LYS A 199 -14.98 -11.46 21.80
CA LYS A 199 -15.32 -12.61 22.62
C LYS A 199 -14.03 -13.31 23.06
N PRO A 200 -13.85 -13.63 24.34
CA PRO A 200 -12.73 -14.42 24.78
C PRO A 200 -12.60 -15.73 23.99
N GLY A 201 -11.40 -16.04 23.54
CA GLY A 201 -11.13 -17.20 22.69
C GLY A 201 -11.27 -16.94 21.16
N ASP A 202 -11.74 -15.78 20.74
CA ASP A 202 -11.70 -15.37 19.31
C ASP A 202 -10.27 -15.46 18.79
N LYS A 203 -10.14 -16.04 17.60
CA LYS A 203 -8.84 -16.18 16.92
C LYS A 203 -8.80 -15.33 15.67
N PHE A 204 -7.72 -14.57 15.54
CA PHE A 204 -7.45 -13.74 14.37
C PHE A 204 -6.13 -14.17 13.75
N GLN A 205 -6.21 -14.79 12.58
CA GLN A 205 -5.04 -15.01 11.76
C GLN A 205 -4.68 -13.70 11.08
N ILE A 206 -3.48 -13.21 11.30
CA ILE A 206 -2.97 -11.99 10.73
C ILE A 206 -1.87 -12.33 9.75
N ALA A 207 -1.97 -11.81 8.53
CA ALA A 207 -0.89 -11.82 7.56
C ALA A 207 -0.63 -10.39 7.08
N ILE A 208 0.62 -9.97 7.06
CA ILE A 208 1.02 -8.63 6.66
C ILE A 208 2.07 -8.76 5.56
N PHE A 209 1.74 -8.22 4.40
CA PHE A 209 2.67 -8.11 3.28
C PHE A 209 3.31 -6.75 3.31
N GLY A 210 4.61 -6.69 3.47
CA GLY A 210 5.38 -5.46 3.51
C GLY A 210 6.24 -5.26 2.28
N ILE A 211 6.31 -4.02 1.81
CA ILE A 211 7.17 -3.59 0.70
C ILE A 211 7.95 -2.36 1.16
N ASN A 212 9.20 -2.26 0.74
CA ASN A 212 9.96 -1.01 0.84
C ASN A 212 10.54 -0.62 -0.52
N GLY A 213 10.39 0.68 -0.87
CA GLY A 213 10.84 1.35 -2.09
C GLY A 213 11.82 2.50 -1.82
N PRO A 214 12.09 3.34 -2.80
CA PRO A 214 11.59 3.36 -4.17
C PRO A 214 12.16 2.26 -5.07
N ILE A 215 11.33 1.77 -5.98
CA ILE A 215 11.71 0.67 -6.90
C ILE A 215 12.77 1.10 -7.90
N SER A 216 12.73 2.34 -8.38
CA SER A 216 13.62 2.87 -9.42
C SER A 216 15.04 3.14 -8.93
N VAL A 217 15.20 3.40 -7.65
CA VAL A 217 16.50 3.64 -7.01
C VAL A 217 16.49 2.91 -5.67
N ALA A 218 17.07 1.73 -5.64
CA ALA A 218 16.93 0.83 -4.50
C ALA A 218 18.31 0.34 -4.01
N PRO A 219 19.13 1.19 -3.39
CA PRO A 219 20.40 0.75 -2.88
C PRO A 219 20.27 -0.22 -1.70
N GLU A 220 19.33 0.04 -0.77
CA GLU A 220 19.15 -0.74 0.47
C GLU A 220 17.72 -0.60 1.01
N ASN A 221 16.72 -1.08 0.27
CA ASN A 221 15.33 -1.01 0.69
C ASN A 221 14.93 -2.25 1.49
N PHE A 222 15.23 -2.24 2.76
CA PHE A 222 14.80 -3.28 3.70
C PHE A 222 13.41 -2.96 4.23
N VAL A 223 12.54 -3.97 4.31
CA VAL A 223 11.26 -3.84 5.01
C VAL A 223 11.53 -3.72 6.51
N TRP A 224 10.96 -2.70 7.12
CA TRP A 224 11.10 -2.42 8.52
C TRP A 224 9.73 -2.34 9.20
N PHE A 225 9.46 -3.28 10.09
CA PHE A 225 8.27 -3.27 10.90
C PHE A 225 8.48 -2.33 12.10
N ARG A 226 7.74 -1.22 12.15
CA ARG A 226 7.94 -0.14 13.14
C ARG A 226 6.99 -0.20 14.33
N ALA A 227 5.77 -0.71 14.12
CA ALA A 227 4.81 -0.89 15.20
C ALA A 227 3.81 -1.99 14.86
N ALA A 228 3.44 -2.77 15.87
CA ALA A 228 2.34 -3.71 15.87
C ALA A 228 1.64 -3.63 17.21
N LYS A 229 0.37 -3.18 17.23
CA LYS A 229 -0.38 -2.98 18.48
C LYS A 229 -1.81 -3.47 18.33
N VAL A 230 -2.37 -3.99 19.42
CA VAL A 230 -3.81 -4.18 19.56
C VAL A 230 -4.33 -3.09 20.50
N GLU A 231 -5.25 -2.29 19.98
CA GLU A 231 -5.89 -1.19 20.69
C GLU A 231 -7.35 -1.57 20.98
N PHE A 232 -7.76 -1.39 22.22
CA PHE A 232 -9.13 -1.68 22.68
C PHE A 232 -9.89 -0.38 22.95
N PHE A 233 -11.16 -0.37 22.55
CA PHE A 233 -12.08 0.77 22.70
C PHE A 233 -13.38 0.32 23.34
N ARG A 234 -14.07 1.26 24.04
CA ARG A 234 -15.40 1.07 24.63
C ARG A 234 -16.34 2.21 24.27
#